data_66db59e8a3069455f4756922fc0198b6
#
_entry.id   66db59e8a3069455f4756922fc0198b6
#
_cell.length_a   1.000
_cell.length_b   1.000
_cell.length_c   1.000
_cell.angle_alpha   90.00
_cell.angle_beta   90.00
_cell.angle_gamma   90.00
#
_symmetry.space_group_name_H-M   'P 1'
#
loop_
_entity.id
_entity.type
_entity.pdbx_description
1 polymer ?
#
loop_
_entity_poly.entity_id
_entity_poly.type
_entity_poly.pdbx_seq_one_letter_code
_entity_poly.pdbx_strand_id
1 'polypeptide(L)'
;EQSVGPIEGMGIARRIAHLTYRTESEMDVRFGRELQGDETGRYAVESYLDHQAQKLAKRFDANTYIALTEAMNSHDVGRDRGGVAAALATIKVPIHVVSIDTDRLFPPRLQQEIAELAPSQVSLHQISSPFGHDGFLIEVESVGQIIQNALKLQKISN
;
A
#
# COMPACT_ATOMS: atom_id res chain seq x y z
N GLU A 1 28.96 -11.98 -19.81
CA GLU A 1 28.40 -12.25 -18.45
C GLU A 1 27.48 -11.10 -18.11
N GLN A 2 26.19 -11.33 -18.16
CA GLN A 2 25.23 -10.38 -17.60
C GLN A 2 25.49 -10.35 -16.09
N SER A 3 25.90 -9.19 -15.57
CA SER A 3 26.02 -9.00 -14.13
C SER A 3 24.64 -9.25 -13.52
N VAL A 4 24.54 -10.34 -12.78
CA VAL A 4 23.35 -10.60 -11.98
C VAL A 4 23.27 -9.47 -10.96
N GLY A 5 22.33 -8.55 -11.15
CA GLY A 5 22.12 -7.42 -10.24
C GLY A 5 21.88 -7.89 -8.81
N PRO A 6 21.70 -6.99 -7.83
CA PRO A 6 21.59 -7.31 -6.41
C PRO A 6 20.25 -7.98 -6.08
N ILE A 7 20.01 -9.14 -6.69
CA ILE A 7 18.78 -9.94 -6.58
C ILE A 7 18.51 -10.31 -5.12
N GLU A 8 19.56 -10.64 -4.37
CA GLU A 8 19.42 -11.00 -2.96
C GLU A 8 18.90 -9.84 -2.12
N GLY A 9 19.51 -8.65 -2.26
CA GLY A 9 19.06 -7.45 -1.56
C GLY A 9 17.62 -7.07 -1.90
N MET A 10 17.24 -7.11 -3.18
CA MET A 10 15.84 -6.91 -3.61
C MET A 10 14.90 -7.96 -3.04
N GLY A 11 15.35 -9.21 -2.97
CA GLY A 11 14.59 -10.30 -2.36
C GLY A 11 14.32 -10.06 -0.87
N ILE A 12 15.33 -9.62 -0.12
CA ILE A 12 15.17 -9.24 1.30
C ILE A 12 14.17 -8.09 1.44
N ALA A 13 14.34 -7.02 0.68
CA ALA A 13 13.42 -5.88 0.70
C ALA A 13 11.97 -6.31 0.41
N ARG A 14 11.77 -7.23 -0.55
CA ARG A 14 10.42 -7.73 -0.87
C ARG A 14 9.81 -8.58 0.23
N ARG A 15 10.59 -9.41 0.92
CA ARG A 15 10.10 -10.18 2.08
C ARG A 15 9.65 -9.24 3.20
N ILE A 16 10.46 -8.22 3.52
CA ILE A 16 10.09 -7.19 4.51
C ILE A 16 8.80 -6.48 4.09
N ALA A 17 8.68 -6.07 2.83
CA ALA A 17 7.48 -5.43 2.31
C ALA A 17 6.23 -6.30 2.51
N HIS A 18 6.29 -7.60 2.19
CA HIS A 18 5.15 -8.51 2.40
C HIS A 18 4.75 -8.64 3.87
N LEU A 19 5.71 -8.63 4.79
CA LEU A 19 5.43 -8.65 6.23
C LEU A 19 4.80 -7.34 6.73
N THR A 20 5.12 -6.20 6.11
CA THR A 20 4.54 -4.90 6.47
C THR A 20 3.20 -4.62 5.82
N TYR A 21 2.91 -5.23 4.66
CA TYR A 21 1.63 -5.05 3.95
C TYR A 21 0.49 -5.86 4.57
N ARG A 22 0.80 -6.97 5.21
CA ARG A 22 -0.17 -7.91 5.77
C ARG A 22 -0.34 -7.73 7.27
N THR A 23 -1.48 -8.16 7.80
CA THR A 23 -1.68 -8.24 9.24
C THR A 23 -1.13 -9.55 9.79
N GLU A 24 -0.78 -9.58 11.07
CA GLU A 24 -0.40 -10.80 11.76
C GLU A 24 -1.53 -11.83 11.74
N SER A 25 -2.78 -11.40 11.96
CA SER A 25 -3.94 -12.28 11.97
C SER A 25 -4.20 -12.94 10.61
N GLU A 26 -4.05 -12.20 9.49
CA GLU A 26 -4.17 -12.80 8.15
C GLU A 26 -3.04 -13.81 7.88
N MET A 27 -1.81 -13.47 8.26
CA MET A 27 -0.67 -14.35 8.10
C MET A 27 -0.81 -15.62 8.95
N ASP A 28 -1.35 -15.49 10.17
CA ASP A 28 -1.60 -16.63 11.07
C ASP A 28 -2.70 -17.55 10.52
N VAL A 29 -3.82 -16.99 10.10
CA VAL A 29 -4.90 -17.76 9.47
C VAL A 29 -4.45 -18.48 8.20
N ARG A 30 -3.60 -17.83 7.41
CA ARG A 30 -3.17 -18.34 6.11
C ARG A 30 -2.08 -19.40 6.21
N PHE A 31 -1.16 -19.26 7.13
CA PHE A 31 0.04 -20.10 7.20
C PHE A 31 0.17 -20.81 8.55
N GLY A 32 -0.19 -20.17 9.65
CA GLY A 32 -0.02 -20.71 10.99
C GLY A 32 1.39 -21.29 11.19
N ARG A 33 1.44 -22.55 11.57
CA ARG A 33 2.66 -23.35 11.69
C ARG A 33 2.74 -24.48 10.66
N GLU A 34 2.06 -24.32 9.54
CA GLU A 34 2.05 -25.34 8.50
C GLU A 34 3.43 -25.48 7.84
N LEU A 35 3.84 -26.73 7.66
CA LEU A 35 5.01 -27.05 6.87
C LEU A 35 4.61 -27.12 5.39
N GLN A 36 5.55 -26.72 4.52
CA GLN A 36 5.38 -26.99 3.11
C GLN A 36 5.34 -28.51 2.90
N GLY A 37 4.42 -28.98 2.09
CA GLY A 37 4.18 -30.43 1.90
C GLY A 37 5.29 -31.17 1.14
N ASP A 38 6.54 -30.74 1.30
CA ASP A 38 7.75 -31.36 0.78
C ASP A 38 8.64 -31.89 1.92
N GLU A 39 9.67 -32.64 1.57
CA GLU A 39 10.60 -33.25 2.55
C GLU A 39 11.57 -32.24 3.19
N THR A 40 11.49 -30.95 2.89
CA THR A 40 12.46 -29.94 3.33
C THR A 40 12.28 -29.51 4.78
N GLY A 41 11.13 -29.75 5.38
CA GLY A 41 10.78 -29.28 6.72
C GLY A 41 10.62 -27.77 6.85
N ARG A 42 10.51 -27.03 5.72
CA ARG A 42 10.30 -25.59 5.69
C ARG A 42 8.85 -25.24 6.05
N TYR A 43 8.66 -24.11 6.69
CA TYR A 43 7.34 -23.55 6.89
C TYR A 43 6.75 -22.97 5.58
N ALA A 44 5.45 -23.08 5.42
CA ALA A 44 4.75 -22.58 4.24
C ALA A 44 4.95 -21.07 4.04
N VAL A 45 5.03 -20.29 5.13
CA VAL A 45 5.30 -18.84 5.08
C VAL A 45 6.69 -18.52 4.52
N GLU A 46 7.71 -19.33 4.80
CA GLU A 46 9.05 -19.11 4.24
C GLU A 46 9.05 -19.29 2.73
N SER A 47 8.38 -20.34 2.25
CA SER A 47 8.24 -20.60 0.82
C SER A 47 7.46 -19.48 0.12
N TYR A 48 6.40 -19.00 0.74
CA TYR A 48 5.63 -17.87 0.22
C TYR A 48 6.51 -16.60 0.08
N LEU A 49 7.25 -16.26 1.11
CA LEU A 49 8.11 -15.06 1.08
C LEU A 49 9.21 -15.18 0.03
N ASP A 50 9.83 -16.35 -0.11
CA ASP A 50 10.84 -16.63 -1.13
C ASP A 50 10.26 -16.54 -2.54
N HIS A 51 9.08 -17.09 -2.75
CA HIS A 51 8.39 -16.97 -4.04
C HIS A 51 8.15 -15.51 -4.42
N GLN A 52 7.67 -14.68 -3.48
CA GLN A 52 7.43 -13.27 -3.73
C GLN A 52 8.74 -12.49 -4.00
N ALA A 53 9.82 -12.83 -3.29
CA ALA A 53 11.14 -12.27 -3.51
C ALA A 53 11.65 -12.56 -4.94
N GLN A 54 11.60 -13.82 -5.36
CA GLN A 54 12.02 -14.25 -6.69
C GLN A 54 11.15 -13.63 -7.79
N LYS A 55 9.84 -13.53 -7.57
CA LYS A 55 8.91 -12.91 -8.52
C LYS A 55 9.25 -11.43 -8.76
N LEU A 56 9.60 -10.68 -7.72
CA LEU A 56 10.04 -9.29 -7.87
C LEU A 56 11.37 -9.21 -8.63
N ALA A 57 12.36 -9.99 -8.23
CA ALA A 57 13.70 -9.97 -8.82
C ALA A 57 13.70 -10.28 -10.32
N LYS A 58 12.74 -11.09 -10.80
CA LYS A 58 12.60 -11.42 -12.24
C LYS A 58 12.00 -10.30 -13.09
N ARG A 59 11.26 -9.37 -12.49
CA ARG A 59 10.47 -8.36 -13.23
C ARG A 59 10.86 -6.93 -12.93
N PHE A 60 11.71 -6.68 -11.94
CA PHE A 60 12.02 -5.34 -11.47
C PHE A 60 13.52 -5.11 -11.38
N ASP A 61 13.96 -3.93 -11.78
CA ASP A 61 15.36 -3.52 -11.71
C ASP A 61 15.69 -2.90 -10.35
N ALA A 62 16.85 -3.24 -9.81
CA ALA A 62 17.27 -2.77 -8.49
C ALA A 62 17.56 -1.26 -8.45
N ASN A 63 18.13 -0.67 -9.51
CA ASN A 63 18.38 0.77 -9.56
C ASN A 63 17.05 1.54 -9.63
N THR A 64 16.10 1.03 -10.39
CA THR A 64 14.73 1.58 -10.42
C THR A 64 14.07 1.48 -9.05
N TYR A 65 14.25 0.37 -8.31
CA TYR A 65 13.73 0.23 -6.96
C TYR A 65 14.31 1.30 -6.01
N ILE A 66 15.62 1.52 -6.06
CA ILE A 66 16.32 2.55 -5.27
C ILE A 66 15.82 3.94 -5.65
N ALA A 67 15.79 4.28 -6.94
CA ALA A 67 15.36 5.59 -7.42
C ALA A 67 13.93 5.92 -7.02
N LEU A 68 13.00 4.96 -7.11
CA LEU A 68 11.61 5.15 -6.66
C LEU A 68 11.52 5.30 -5.15
N THR A 69 12.33 4.55 -4.38
CA THR A 69 12.39 4.69 -2.93
C THR A 69 12.90 6.07 -2.52
N GLU A 70 13.95 6.57 -3.16
CA GLU A 70 14.49 7.90 -2.93
C GLU A 70 13.48 9.01 -3.30
N ALA A 71 12.77 8.84 -4.41
CA ALA A 71 11.71 9.76 -4.82
C ALA A 71 10.57 9.81 -3.79
N MET A 72 10.13 8.66 -3.27
CA MET A 72 9.12 8.61 -2.22
C MET A 72 9.62 9.23 -0.91
N ASN A 73 10.84 8.89 -0.49
CA ASN A 73 11.43 9.42 0.75
C ASN A 73 11.65 10.93 0.71
N SER A 74 11.94 11.48 -0.46
CA SER A 74 12.16 12.93 -0.65
C SER A 74 10.86 13.69 -0.94
N HIS A 75 9.74 12.99 -1.17
CA HIS A 75 8.47 13.65 -1.47
C HIS A 75 7.94 14.42 -0.26
N ASP A 76 7.62 15.68 -0.50
CA ASP A 76 6.99 16.58 0.46
C ASP A 76 6.01 17.50 -0.27
N VAL A 77 4.72 17.25 -0.09
CA VAL A 77 3.66 18.04 -0.73
C VAL A 77 3.64 19.50 -0.28
N GLY A 78 4.14 19.77 0.92
CA GLY A 78 4.20 21.10 1.52
C GLY A 78 5.45 21.91 1.13
N ARG A 79 6.46 21.29 0.51
CA ARG A 79 7.72 21.97 0.14
C ARG A 79 7.46 23.15 -0.78
N ASP A 80 7.98 24.31 -0.42
CA ASP A 80 7.84 25.59 -1.14
C ASP A 80 6.38 26.05 -1.34
N ARG A 81 5.43 25.49 -0.54
CA ARG A 81 3.99 25.80 -0.60
C ARG A 81 3.41 26.28 0.73
N GLY A 82 4.26 26.58 1.71
CA GLY A 82 3.80 27.03 3.03
C GLY A 82 3.35 25.91 3.97
N GLY A 83 3.80 24.66 3.68
CA GLY A 83 3.46 23.46 4.47
C GLY A 83 2.28 22.68 3.91
N VAL A 84 2.02 21.49 4.51
CA VAL A 84 1.00 20.55 4.03
C VAL A 84 -0.40 21.16 4.00
N ALA A 85 -0.81 21.85 5.06
CA ALA A 85 -2.12 22.47 5.13
C ALA A 85 -2.34 23.53 4.03
N ALA A 86 -1.33 24.38 3.79
CA ALA A 86 -1.39 25.39 2.74
C ALA A 86 -1.43 24.75 1.34
N ALA A 87 -0.67 23.69 1.12
CA ALA A 87 -0.69 22.94 -0.13
C ALA A 87 -2.07 22.30 -0.38
N LEU A 88 -2.64 21.63 0.61
CA LEU A 88 -3.97 21.02 0.50
C LEU A 88 -5.07 22.07 0.30
N ALA A 89 -4.94 23.25 0.92
CA ALA A 89 -5.89 24.37 0.75
C ALA A 89 -6.02 24.87 -0.70
N THR A 90 -5.07 24.54 -1.58
CA THR A 90 -5.15 24.89 -3.00
C THR A 90 -6.08 23.99 -3.82
N ILE A 91 -6.46 22.83 -3.29
CA ILE A 91 -7.30 21.86 -4.00
C ILE A 91 -8.74 22.39 -4.06
N LYS A 92 -9.32 22.38 -5.27
CA LYS A 92 -10.67 22.91 -5.54
C LYS A 92 -11.67 21.82 -5.96
N VAL A 93 -11.21 20.60 -6.11
CA VAL A 93 -12.03 19.45 -6.50
C VAL A 93 -12.45 18.65 -5.27
N PRO A 94 -13.56 17.91 -5.32
CA PRO A 94 -13.92 16.96 -4.27
C PRO A 94 -12.82 15.90 -4.06
N ILE A 95 -12.58 15.53 -2.82
CA ILE A 95 -11.60 14.53 -2.43
C ILE A 95 -12.31 13.37 -1.73
N HIS A 96 -12.07 12.16 -2.21
CA HIS A 96 -12.48 10.94 -1.53
C HIS A 96 -11.24 10.23 -1.00
N VAL A 97 -11.11 10.18 0.32
CA VAL A 97 -10.02 9.50 1.01
C VAL A 97 -10.52 8.15 1.47
N VAL A 98 -9.79 7.09 1.14
CA VAL A 98 -10.11 5.72 1.58
C VAL A 98 -9.09 5.27 2.59
N SER A 99 -9.55 4.74 3.71
CA SER A 99 -8.75 4.21 4.81
C SER A 99 -9.09 2.75 5.04
N ILE A 100 -8.07 1.90 5.19
CA ILE A 100 -8.23 0.52 5.65
C ILE A 100 -7.90 0.47 7.13
N ASP A 101 -8.80 -0.04 7.97
CA ASP A 101 -8.70 0.00 9.43
C ASP A 101 -7.47 -0.74 9.99
N THR A 102 -7.02 -1.78 9.31
CA THR A 102 -5.87 -2.60 9.70
C THR A 102 -4.56 -2.24 8.97
N ASP A 103 -4.55 -1.19 8.15
CA ASP A 103 -3.34 -0.76 7.42
C ASP A 103 -2.29 -0.22 8.39
N ARG A 104 -1.16 -0.92 8.47
CA ARG A 104 -0.01 -0.54 9.33
C ARG A 104 1.05 0.26 8.58
N LEU A 105 1.03 0.19 7.24
CA LEU A 105 1.96 0.92 6.39
C LEU A 105 1.50 2.38 6.22
N PHE A 106 0.22 2.56 5.88
CA PHE A 106 -0.46 3.86 5.86
C PHE A 106 -1.62 3.86 6.87
N PRO A 107 -1.32 3.99 8.17
CA PRO A 107 -2.33 3.85 9.20
C PRO A 107 -3.43 4.91 9.09
N PRO A 108 -4.67 4.60 9.52
CA PRO A 108 -5.86 5.44 9.37
C PRO A 108 -5.68 6.91 9.78
N ARG A 109 -4.83 7.18 10.76
CA ARG A 109 -4.52 8.55 11.18
C ARG A 109 -3.96 9.44 10.06
N LEU A 110 -3.25 8.87 9.08
CA LEU A 110 -2.68 9.63 7.95
C LEU A 110 -3.78 10.02 6.95
N GLN A 111 -4.76 9.15 6.72
CA GLN A 111 -5.91 9.46 5.88
C GLN A 111 -6.83 10.48 6.57
N GLN A 112 -6.97 10.38 7.88
CA GLN A 112 -7.72 11.35 8.66
C GLN A 112 -7.05 12.73 8.62
N GLU A 113 -5.73 12.81 8.74
CA GLU A 113 -4.97 14.06 8.61
C GLU A 113 -5.22 14.75 7.25
N ILE A 114 -5.24 13.98 6.16
CA ILE A 114 -5.59 14.53 4.83
C ILE A 114 -7.01 15.12 4.86
N ALA A 115 -7.97 14.39 5.43
CA ALA A 115 -9.36 14.83 5.49
C ALA A 115 -9.55 16.09 6.36
N GLU A 116 -8.79 16.23 7.44
CA GLU A 116 -8.84 17.38 8.34
C GLU A 116 -8.16 18.63 7.75
N LEU A 117 -7.09 18.45 6.98
CA LEU A 117 -6.32 19.55 6.41
C LEU A 117 -6.85 20.04 5.07
N ALA A 118 -7.61 19.22 4.37
CA ALA A 118 -8.18 19.60 3.07
C ALA A 118 -9.38 20.53 3.24
N PRO A 119 -9.48 21.63 2.41
CA PRO A 119 -10.36 22.77 2.73
C PRO A 119 -11.82 22.58 2.41
N SER A 120 -12.22 21.59 1.60
CA SER A 120 -13.59 21.49 1.12
C SER A 120 -13.95 20.11 0.60
N GLN A 121 -15.24 19.73 0.69
CA GLN A 121 -15.85 18.53 0.11
C GLN A 121 -14.96 17.27 0.21
N VAL A 122 -14.49 16.98 1.42
CA VAL A 122 -13.75 15.76 1.69
C VAL A 122 -14.70 14.71 2.23
N SER A 123 -14.64 13.52 1.66
CA SER A 123 -15.32 12.33 2.17
C SER A 123 -14.26 11.32 2.62
N LEU A 124 -14.22 11.03 3.90
CA LEU A 124 -13.38 9.96 4.45
C LEU A 124 -14.20 8.67 4.52
N HIS A 125 -13.73 7.64 3.84
CA HIS A 125 -14.34 6.32 3.81
C HIS A 125 -13.44 5.32 4.54
N GLN A 126 -13.96 4.69 5.57
CA GLN A 126 -13.24 3.63 6.28
C GLN A 126 -13.77 2.27 5.84
N ILE A 127 -12.88 1.40 5.40
CA ILE A 127 -13.15 0.01 5.03
C ILE A 127 -12.54 -0.89 6.09
N SER A 128 -13.31 -1.82 6.63
CA SER A 128 -12.80 -2.87 7.51
C SER A 128 -12.32 -4.04 6.67
N SER A 129 -11.06 -4.41 6.86
CA SER A 129 -10.43 -5.52 6.13
C SER A 129 -9.35 -6.17 6.98
N PRO A 130 -9.26 -7.50 7.02
CA PRO A 130 -8.19 -8.20 7.72
C PRO A 130 -6.85 -8.18 6.97
N PHE A 131 -6.82 -7.66 5.73
CA PHE A 131 -5.68 -7.79 4.82
C PHE A 131 -4.64 -6.68 4.92
N GLY A 132 -4.75 -5.76 5.89
CA GLY A 132 -3.81 -4.67 6.08
C GLY A 132 -3.76 -3.73 4.88
N HIS A 133 -2.54 -3.34 4.48
CA HIS A 133 -2.35 -2.44 3.35
C HIS A 133 -2.95 -2.97 2.05
N ASP A 134 -2.90 -4.27 1.81
CA ASP A 134 -3.48 -4.88 0.59
C ASP A 134 -5.02 -4.85 0.58
N GLY A 135 -5.68 -4.46 1.68
CA GLY A 135 -7.14 -4.38 1.77
C GLY A 135 -7.77 -3.55 0.66
N PHE A 136 -7.18 -2.43 0.25
CA PHE A 136 -7.72 -1.62 -0.84
C PHE A 136 -7.72 -2.31 -2.22
N LEU A 137 -6.90 -3.34 -2.40
CA LEU A 137 -6.86 -4.16 -3.62
C LEU A 137 -7.77 -5.39 -3.52
N ILE A 138 -8.07 -5.84 -2.32
CA ILE A 138 -8.83 -7.07 -2.07
C ILE A 138 -10.32 -6.77 -1.90
N GLU A 139 -10.65 -5.68 -1.20
CA GLU A 139 -12.03 -5.22 -0.97
C GLU A 139 -12.62 -4.49 -2.20
N VAL A 140 -12.55 -5.16 -3.36
CA VAL A 140 -12.88 -4.55 -4.67
C VAL A 140 -14.31 -4.03 -4.76
N GLU A 141 -15.26 -4.66 -4.07
CA GLU A 141 -16.65 -4.23 -4.07
C GLU A 141 -16.82 -2.91 -3.31
N SER A 142 -16.26 -2.81 -2.11
CA SER A 142 -16.31 -1.62 -1.28
C SER A 142 -15.61 -0.43 -1.94
N VAL A 143 -14.40 -0.65 -2.44
CA VAL A 143 -13.63 0.39 -3.15
C VAL A 143 -14.34 0.79 -4.45
N GLY A 144 -14.84 -0.19 -5.20
CA GLY A 144 -15.57 0.03 -6.44
C GLY A 144 -16.83 0.88 -6.22
N GLN A 145 -17.58 0.64 -5.14
CA GLN A 145 -18.75 1.43 -4.80
C GLN A 145 -18.41 2.89 -4.46
N ILE A 146 -17.32 3.12 -3.73
CA ILE A 146 -16.83 4.48 -3.43
C ILE A 146 -16.46 5.21 -4.72
N ILE A 147 -15.71 4.56 -5.62
CA ILE A 147 -15.34 5.12 -6.93
C ILE A 147 -16.58 5.46 -7.77
N GLN A 148 -17.54 4.54 -7.87
CA GLN A 148 -18.78 4.78 -8.61
C GLN A 148 -19.57 5.97 -8.05
N ASN A 149 -19.65 6.10 -6.74
CA ASN A 149 -20.34 7.22 -6.10
C ASN A 149 -19.61 8.55 -6.35
N ALA A 150 -18.28 8.57 -6.24
CA ALA A 150 -17.48 9.76 -6.56
C ALA A 150 -17.69 10.23 -8.00
N LEU A 151 -17.71 9.30 -8.96
CA LEU A 151 -17.93 9.60 -10.38
C LEU A 151 -19.37 10.06 -10.70
N LYS A 152 -20.37 9.58 -9.96
CA LYS A 152 -21.78 10.02 -10.12
C LYS A 152 -21.99 11.45 -9.63
N LEU A 153 -21.37 11.81 -8.51
CA LEU A 153 -21.45 13.17 -7.97
C LEU A 153 -20.88 14.23 -8.92
N GLN A 154 -19.84 13.90 -9.70
CA GLN A 154 -19.30 14.80 -10.72
C GLN A 154 -20.22 15.04 -11.91
N LYS A 155 -21.13 14.11 -12.24
CA LYS A 155 -22.07 14.28 -13.35
C LYS A 155 -23.25 15.20 -13.04
N ILE A 156 -23.51 15.50 -11.78
CA ILE A 156 -24.64 16.35 -11.34
C ILE A 156 -24.21 17.83 -11.22
N SER A 157 -22.90 18.10 -11.20
CA SER A 157 -22.33 19.45 -11.00
C SER A 157 -21.98 20.19 -12.29
N ASN A 158 -22.27 19.63 -13.45
CA ASN A 158 -22.13 20.24 -14.78
C ASN A 158 -23.52 20.60 -15.33
#